data_8514bc9ee43cba3a179e4ed1b86b9b8d
#
_entry.id   8514bc9ee43cba3a179e4ed1b86b9b8d
#
_cell.length_a   1.000
_cell.length_b   1.000
_cell.length_c   1.000
_cell.angle_alpha   90.00
_cell.angle_beta   90.00
_cell.angle_gamma   90.00
#
_symmetry.space_group_name_H-M   'P 1'
#
loop_
_entity.id
_entity.type
_entity.pdbx_description
1 polymer ?
#
loop_
_entity_poly.entity_id
_entity_poly.type
_entity_poly.pdbx_seq_one_letter_code
_entity_poly.pdbx_strand_id
1 'polypeptide(L)'
;MAYSSLLSFSICFLVLFHGCFAHIDMVTNHHQRQEQQQHRFTRQTQCQLQNLNALQPKHRFRSEAGETEFWDQNEQQFQCAGVAFLRHKIQRKGLLLPSFTNAPMLMYIVQGEGIQGAVFPGCAETFQSPSQQSQHRSDHRQHESFPDQHQKIRQLKEGDVIALPAGVSHWIYNNGQSQLVLVALVDVGSNDNQLDENFRKFFLAGNPQEGLVRGGQRQDQSQRQSRSPRGQHQEEEEEESQSQQQESDGNNLLSGFDENLLAEVFNIDTRLARKLQNERDNRGAIIRMEHEIQSPEEAEEEQREQRSQEEEEEEDERSEEEREERRRSRGERGSGNGLEETFCTMRLKHRTDSSFADIFNPRGGRITTVNGYNLPILNALQLSAERGVLYNNAIYAPHWNINAHSIVYITRGNGRIQIVSENGEAIFDDQVQEGQVIIVPQNHAVLKKAGRQGFEWIAFKTNANAKISQLAGRVSVMRGLPLDVLANSFGISREEAMKLKHNRQEVSVFSPKRGSQQ
;
A
#
# COMPACT_ATOMS: atom_id res chain seq x y z
N MET A 1 -13.04 62.34 -0.34
CA MET A 1 -13.54 61.39 -1.36
C MET A 1 -12.43 60.57 -2.06
N ALA A 2 -11.15 60.94 -1.98
CA ALA A 2 -10.07 60.21 -2.69
C ALA A 2 -9.60 58.92 -1.97
N TYR A 3 -9.75 58.81 -0.67
CA TYR A 3 -9.31 57.63 0.12
C TYR A 3 -10.24 56.40 0.00
N SER A 4 -11.51 56.60 -0.28
CA SER A 4 -12.50 55.53 -0.46
C SER A 4 -12.29 54.76 -1.77
N SER A 5 -11.83 55.43 -2.82
CA SER A 5 -11.56 54.84 -4.12
C SER A 5 -10.29 53.96 -4.12
N LEU A 6 -9.23 54.35 -3.41
CA LEU A 6 -7.99 53.58 -3.28
C LEU A 6 -8.18 52.27 -2.48
N LEU A 7 -8.98 52.29 -1.43
CA LEU A 7 -9.30 51.09 -0.66
C LEU A 7 -10.12 50.09 -1.48
N SER A 8 -11.06 50.59 -2.31
CA SER A 8 -11.88 49.73 -3.18
C SER A 8 -11.05 49.04 -4.26
N PHE A 9 -10.07 49.76 -4.86
CA PHE A 9 -9.14 49.19 -5.85
C PHE A 9 -8.18 48.15 -5.21
N SER A 10 -7.71 48.40 -3.99
CA SER A 10 -6.81 47.47 -3.27
C SER A 10 -7.53 46.16 -2.91
N ILE A 11 -8.79 46.21 -2.50
CA ILE A 11 -9.61 45.02 -2.17
C ILE A 11 -9.94 44.25 -3.46
N CYS A 12 -10.26 44.89 -4.57
CA CYS A 12 -10.47 44.21 -5.85
C CYS A 12 -9.18 43.54 -6.35
N PHE A 13 -8.01 44.14 -6.18
CA PHE A 13 -6.73 43.53 -6.55
C PHE A 13 -6.42 42.32 -5.69
N LEU A 14 -6.66 42.35 -4.36
CA LEU A 14 -6.49 41.22 -3.47
C LEU A 14 -7.43 40.06 -3.79
N VAL A 15 -8.70 40.32 -4.11
CA VAL A 15 -9.67 39.31 -4.52
C VAL A 15 -9.32 38.66 -5.85
N LEU A 16 -8.83 39.46 -6.82
CA LEU A 16 -8.38 38.95 -8.12
C LEU A 16 -7.09 38.09 -7.96
N PHE A 17 -6.15 38.48 -7.10
CA PHE A 17 -4.96 37.68 -6.85
C PHE A 17 -5.28 36.34 -6.15
N HIS A 18 -6.17 36.33 -5.15
CA HIS A 18 -6.59 35.09 -4.51
C HIS A 18 -7.42 34.19 -5.44
N GLY A 19 -8.22 34.77 -6.31
CA GLY A 19 -8.97 34.03 -7.35
C GLY A 19 -8.05 33.38 -8.40
N CYS A 20 -6.93 34.02 -8.77
CA CYS A 20 -5.97 33.45 -9.71
C CYS A 20 -5.17 32.29 -9.10
N PHE A 21 -4.78 32.35 -7.82
CA PHE A 21 -4.09 31.25 -7.17
C PHE A 21 -4.98 30.00 -7.02
N ALA A 22 -6.25 30.17 -6.63
CA ALA A 22 -7.21 29.06 -6.58
C ALA A 22 -7.48 28.45 -7.97
N HIS A 23 -7.39 29.23 -9.04
CA HIS A 23 -7.58 28.73 -10.39
C HIS A 23 -6.34 28.00 -10.93
N ILE A 24 -5.13 28.40 -10.52
CA ILE A 24 -3.89 27.72 -10.88
C ILE A 24 -3.81 26.35 -10.21
N ASP A 25 -4.17 26.22 -8.94
CA ASP A 25 -4.23 24.92 -8.25
C ASP A 25 -5.29 23.97 -8.84
N MET A 26 -6.42 24.51 -9.34
CA MET A 26 -7.44 23.71 -10.02
C MET A 26 -6.98 23.26 -11.41
N VAL A 27 -6.26 24.08 -12.15
CA VAL A 27 -5.77 23.78 -13.50
C VAL A 27 -4.59 22.80 -13.45
N THR A 28 -3.65 22.94 -12.52
CA THR A 28 -2.53 22.00 -12.35
C THR A 28 -3.02 20.62 -11.89
N ASN A 29 -3.96 20.54 -10.96
CA ASN A 29 -4.59 19.29 -10.58
C ASN A 29 -5.42 18.65 -11.72
N HIS A 30 -6.00 19.45 -12.61
CA HIS A 30 -6.76 18.95 -13.77
C HIS A 30 -5.83 18.43 -14.87
N HIS A 31 -4.67 19.07 -15.12
CA HIS A 31 -3.67 18.59 -16.07
C HIS A 31 -2.99 17.32 -15.59
N GLN A 32 -2.55 17.25 -14.35
CA GLN A 32 -2.00 16.01 -13.78
C GLN A 32 -3.00 14.84 -13.83
N ARG A 33 -4.29 15.11 -13.58
CA ARG A 33 -5.35 14.09 -13.74
C ARG A 33 -5.54 13.64 -15.18
N GLN A 34 -5.41 14.52 -16.15
CA GLN A 34 -5.54 14.16 -17.57
C GLN A 34 -4.34 13.37 -18.09
N GLU A 35 -3.12 13.71 -17.69
CA GLU A 35 -1.91 12.96 -18.07
C GLU A 35 -1.90 11.56 -17.44
N GLN A 36 -2.30 11.42 -16.19
CA GLN A 36 -2.44 10.12 -15.50
C GLN A 36 -3.49 9.23 -16.18
N GLN A 37 -4.57 9.80 -16.69
CA GLN A 37 -5.57 9.06 -17.45
C GLN A 37 -5.03 8.63 -18.84
N GLN A 38 -4.23 9.43 -19.52
CA GLN A 38 -3.73 9.09 -20.86
C GLN A 38 -2.80 7.89 -20.87
N HIS A 39 -1.92 7.71 -19.87
CA HIS A 39 -1.02 6.55 -19.80
C HIS A 39 -1.76 5.23 -19.54
N ARG A 40 -2.81 5.23 -18.71
CA ARG A 40 -3.67 4.05 -18.54
C ARG A 40 -4.53 3.76 -19.76
N PHE A 41 -4.97 4.78 -20.50
CA PHE A 41 -5.77 4.60 -21.73
C PHE A 41 -5.04 3.88 -22.85
N THR A 42 -3.74 4.11 -23.02
CA THR A 42 -2.92 3.42 -24.06
C THR A 42 -2.78 1.93 -23.79
N ARG A 43 -2.90 1.50 -22.54
CA ARG A 43 -2.79 0.08 -22.12
C ARG A 43 -4.12 -0.67 -22.16
N GLN A 44 -5.24 0.02 -21.93
CA GLN A 44 -6.58 -0.59 -21.95
C GLN A 44 -6.96 -1.19 -23.32
N THR A 45 -6.37 -0.75 -24.42
CA THR A 45 -6.59 -1.35 -25.74
C THR A 45 -6.08 -2.79 -25.86
N GLN A 46 -5.24 -3.25 -24.94
CA GLN A 46 -4.71 -4.62 -24.92
C GLN A 46 -5.35 -5.52 -23.84
N CYS A 47 -6.22 -4.98 -22.99
CA CYS A 47 -6.87 -5.71 -21.90
C CYS A 47 -8.13 -6.46 -22.40
N GLN A 48 -7.94 -7.45 -23.25
CA GLN A 48 -9.02 -8.36 -23.68
C GLN A 48 -8.92 -9.68 -22.89
N LEU A 49 -9.60 -9.73 -21.75
CA LEU A 49 -9.64 -10.92 -20.90
C LEU A 49 -10.85 -11.77 -21.25
N GLN A 50 -10.63 -12.90 -21.89
CA GLN A 50 -11.69 -13.86 -22.21
C GLN A 50 -12.01 -14.79 -21.04
N ASN A 51 -11.00 -15.13 -20.23
CA ASN A 51 -11.15 -15.97 -19.05
C ASN A 51 -10.32 -15.39 -17.90
N LEU A 52 -10.87 -15.41 -16.71
CA LEU A 52 -10.20 -15.04 -15.48
C LEU A 52 -9.95 -16.26 -14.60
N ASN A 53 -8.92 -16.21 -13.78
CA ASN A 53 -8.59 -17.25 -12.83
C ASN A 53 -8.40 -16.66 -11.42
N ALA A 54 -8.83 -17.40 -10.41
CA ALA A 54 -8.48 -17.11 -9.03
C ALA A 54 -7.06 -17.64 -8.76
N LEU A 55 -6.11 -16.73 -8.62
CA LEU A 55 -4.67 -17.02 -8.63
C LEU A 55 -4.12 -17.25 -7.24
N GLN A 56 -3.23 -18.23 -7.12
CA GLN A 56 -2.36 -18.46 -5.96
C GLN A 56 -0.99 -17.83 -6.18
N PRO A 57 -0.20 -17.55 -5.13
CA PRO A 57 1.17 -17.09 -5.30
C PRO A 57 2.01 -18.15 -6.00
N LYS A 58 2.78 -17.72 -7.01
CA LYS A 58 3.63 -18.60 -7.83
C LYS A 58 5.07 -18.68 -7.31
N HIS A 59 5.58 -17.57 -6.79
CA HIS A 59 6.95 -17.48 -6.31
C HIS A 59 6.98 -17.30 -4.79
N ARG A 60 7.91 -18.00 -4.12
CA ARG A 60 8.08 -17.94 -2.67
C ARG A 60 9.54 -17.82 -2.34
N PHE A 61 9.89 -16.79 -1.57
CA PHE A 61 11.22 -16.48 -1.10
C PHE A 61 11.27 -16.60 0.42
N ARG A 62 12.06 -17.55 0.91
CA ARG A 62 12.26 -17.77 2.34
C ARG A 62 13.34 -16.84 2.85
N SER A 63 13.19 -16.42 4.10
CA SER A 63 14.14 -15.59 4.85
C SER A 63 14.28 -16.16 6.26
N GLU A 64 15.26 -15.68 7.03
CA GLU A 64 15.53 -16.14 8.41
C GLU A 64 14.29 -16.09 9.32
N ALA A 65 13.51 -15.00 9.25
CA ALA A 65 12.36 -14.78 10.14
C ALA A 65 11.05 -14.59 9.38
N GLY A 66 10.89 -15.21 8.20
CA GLY A 66 9.66 -15.13 7.45
C GLY A 66 9.78 -15.55 6.00
N GLU A 67 8.74 -15.24 5.24
CA GLU A 67 8.70 -15.49 3.80
C GLU A 67 7.97 -14.38 3.04
N THR A 68 8.34 -14.18 1.78
CA THR A 68 7.65 -13.31 0.83
C THR A 68 7.14 -14.12 -0.34
N GLU A 69 5.87 -13.97 -0.66
CA GLU A 69 5.21 -14.65 -1.77
C GLU A 69 4.78 -13.63 -2.80
N PHE A 70 4.96 -13.95 -4.09
CA PHE A 70 4.52 -13.12 -5.22
C PHE A 70 3.55 -13.88 -6.09
N TRP A 71 2.53 -13.20 -6.57
CA TRP A 71 1.73 -13.61 -7.71
C TRP A 71 2.50 -13.29 -9.00
N ASP A 72 2.36 -14.15 -10.01
CA ASP A 72 3.08 -13.94 -11.28
C ASP A 72 2.55 -12.69 -11.99
N GLN A 73 3.34 -11.64 -12.00
CA GLN A 73 2.98 -10.38 -12.68
C GLN A 73 2.90 -10.52 -14.22
N ASN A 74 3.41 -11.62 -14.80
CA ASN A 74 3.27 -11.92 -16.24
C ASN A 74 1.90 -12.53 -16.58
N GLU A 75 1.09 -12.89 -15.58
CA GLU A 75 -0.29 -13.27 -15.82
C GLU A 75 -1.06 -12.12 -16.46
N GLN A 76 -1.79 -12.43 -17.54
CA GLN A 76 -2.46 -11.43 -18.37
C GLN A 76 -3.37 -10.48 -17.56
N GLN A 77 -4.02 -10.98 -16.52
CA GLN A 77 -4.90 -10.16 -15.68
C GLN A 77 -4.12 -9.15 -14.81
N PHE A 78 -2.90 -9.46 -14.32
CA PHE A 78 -2.06 -8.50 -13.63
C PHE A 78 -1.50 -7.45 -14.60
N GLN A 79 -1.08 -7.86 -15.78
CA GLN A 79 -0.63 -6.94 -16.83
C GLN A 79 -1.74 -5.99 -17.27
N CYS A 80 -2.97 -6.51 -17.44
CA CYS A 80 -4.14 -5.70 -17.77
C CYS A 80 -4.42 -4.61 -16.72
N ALA A 81 -4.31 -4.96 -15.43
CA ALA A 81 -4.51 -4.00 -14.35
C ALA A 81 -3.30 -3.09 -14.08
N GLY A 82 -2.12 -3.40 -14.64
CA GLY A 82 -0.88 -2.65 -14.44
C GLY A 82 -0.36 -2.74 -13.00
N VAL A 83 -0.49 -3.90 -12.34
CA VAL A 83 -0.17 -4.05 -10.93
C VAL A 83 0.68 -5.29 -10.65
N ALA A 84 1.45 -5.23 -9.56
CA ALA A 84 2.08 -6.38 -8.93
C ALA A 84 1.44 -6.64 -7.56
N PHE A 85 1.42 -7.89 -7.12
CA PHE A 85 0.82 -8.29 -5.86
C PHE A 85 1.73 -9.24 -5.09
N LEU A 86 1.87 -8.99 -3.79
CA LEU A 86 2.74 -9.77 -2.92
C LEU A 86 2.15 -9.93 -1.51
N ARG A 87 2.64 -10.94 -0.79
CA ARG A 87 2.32 -11.20 0.61
C ARG A 87 3.58 -11.42 1.41
N HIS A 88 3.71 -10.69 2.54
CA HIS A 88 4.75 -10.95 3.54
C HIS A 88 4.15 -11.70 4.73
N LYS A 89 4.86 -12.71 5.21
CA LYS A 89 4.59 -13.43 6.44
C LYS A 89 5.81 -13.27 7.34
N ILE A 90 5.70 -12.43 8.36
CA ILE A 90 6.79 -12.04 9.25
C ILE A 90 6.59 -12.75 10.59
N GLN A 91 7.54 -13.59 10.99
CA GLN A 91 7.52 -14.27 12.28
C GLN A 91 7.76 -13.27 13.42
N ARG A 92 7.43 -13.66 14.65
CA ARG A 92 7.75 -12.86 15.84
C ARG A 92 9.22 -12.46 15.84
N LYS A 93 9.52 -11.20 16.19
CA LYS A 93 10.85 -10.58 16.15
C LYS A 93 11.47 -10.51 14.74
N GLY A 94 10.67 -10.71 13.70
CA GLY A 94 11.10 -10.54 12.33
C GLY A 94 11.05 -9.08 11.89
N LEU A 95 12.12 -8.63 11.24
CA LEU A 95 12.25 -7.31 10.62
C LEU A 95 12.30 -7.47 9.11
N LEU A 96 11.30 -6.95 8.40
CA LEU A 96 11.39 -6.71 6.96
C LEU A 96 12.34 -5.53 6.74
N LEU A 97 13.45 -5.82 6.06
CA LEU A 97 14.56 -4.87 5.88
C LEU A 97 14.12 -3.58 5.18
N PRO A 98 14.77 -2.46 5.50
CA PRO A 98 14.52 -1.17 4.86
C PRO A 98 14.65 -1.26 3.35
N SER A 99 13.61 -0.83 2.64
CA SER A 99 13.52 -0.94 1.18
C SER A 99 12.46 0.03 0.64
N PHE A 100 12.52 0.31 -0.66
CA PHE A 100 11.49 1.07 -1.37
C PHE A 100 11.14 0.37 -2.71
N THR A 101 10.03 0.77 -3.30
CA THR A 101 9.53 0.26 -4.59
C THR A 101 9.56 1.36 -5.65
N ASN A 102 9.67 0.96 -6.92
CA ASN A 102 9.64 1.89 -8.06
C ASN A 102 8.26 2.53 -8.31
N ALA A 103 7.23 2.08 -7.62
CA ALA A 103 5.85 2.51 -7.84
C ALA A 103 5.10 2.62 -6.49
N PRO A 104 4.00 3.38 -6.44
CA PRO A 104 3.17 3.51 -5.24
C PRO A 104 2.64 2.16 -4.76
N MET A 105 2.55 2.01 -3.45
CA MET A 105 2.14 0.76 -2.80
C MET A 105 1.01 0.99 -1.80
N LEU A 106 0.02 0.10 -1.80
CA LEU A 106 -1.03 0.04 -0.79
C LEU A 106 -0.98 -1.32 -0.10
N MET A 107 -0.78 -1.32 1.22
CA MET A 107 -0.71 -2.54 2.03
C MET A 107 -1.94 -2.72 2.90
N TYR A 108 -2.26 -3.96 3.24
CA TYR A 108 -3.31 -4.32 4.18
C TYR A 108 -2.82 -5.37 5.17
N ILE A 109 -3.04 -5.14 6.46
CA ILE A 109 -2.69 -6.09 7.51
C ILE A 109 -3.81 -7.13 7.62
N VAL A 110 -3.49 -8.35 7.21
CA VAL A 110 -4.44 -9.48 7.19
C VAL A 110 -4.56 -10.11 8.57
N GLN A 111 -3.44 -10.19 9.32
CA GLN A 111 -3.37 -10.85 10.61
C GLN A 111 -2.21 -10.32 11.43
N GLY A 112 -2.38 -10.26 12.74
CA GLY A 112 -1.32 -9.92 13.69
C GLY A 112 -1.16 -8.42 13.90
N GLU A 113 -0.08 -8.08 14.58
CA GLU A 113 0.31 -6.71 14.92
C GLU A 113 1.80 -6.51 14.73
N GLY A 114 2.24 -5.26 14.62
CA GLY A 114 3.62 -4.91 14.40
C GLY A 114 3.83 -3.40 14.42
N ILE A 115 5.03 -2.97 14.08
CA ILE A 115 5.36 -1.55 13.90
C ILE A 115 5.98 -1.31 12.53
N GLN A 116 5.82 -0.10 12.01
CA GLN A 116 6.34 0.33 10.72
C GLN A 116 6.97 1.72 10.83
N GLY A 117 8.17 1.87 10.27
CA GLY A 117 8.75 3.15 9.92
C GLY A 117 8.67 3.41 8.42
N ALA A 118 8.37 4.66 8.03
CA ALA A 118 8.50 5.16 6.67
C ALA A 118 9.30 6.46 6.74
N VAL A 119 10.38 6.53 5.94
CA VAL A 119 11.32 7.65 5.96
C VAL A 119 11.07 8.54 4.75
N PHE A 120 10.65 9.76 5.03
CA PHE A 120 10.48 10.81 4.03
C PHE A 120 11.66 11.78 4.12
N PRO A 121 12.44 11.94 3.06
CA PRO A 121 13.56 12.87 3.06
C PRO A 121 13.11 14.29 3.43
N GLY A 122 13.84 14.94 4.35
CA GLY A 122 13.55 16.28 4.80
C GLY A 122 12.48 16.43 5.88
N CYS A 123 11.71 15.38 6.19
CA CYS A 123 10.81 15.41 7.33
C CYS A 123 11.59 15.37 8.65
N ALA A 124 11.11 16.13 9.64
CA ALA A 124 11.75 16.23 10.93
C ALA A 124 11.81 14.90 11.69
N GLU A 125 12.94 14.63 12.31
CA GLU A 125 13.17 13.52 13.24
C GLU A 125 12.69 13.96 14.64
N THR A 126 11.39 13.84 14.86
CA THR A 126 10.71 14.34 16.07
C THR A 126 10.59 13.30 17.18
N PHE A 127 10.95 12.06 16.91
CA PHE A 127 10.89 10.96 17.87
C PHE A 127 12.27 10.62 18.37
N GLN A 128 12.39 10.42 19.68
CA GLN A 128 13.62 9.97 20.33
C GLN A 128 13.35 8.57 20.89
N SER A 129 14.21 7.62 20.56
CA SER A 129 14.25 6.36 21.29
C SER A 129 14.89 6.61 22.66
N PRO A 130 14.30 6.11 23.77
CA PRO A 130 14.94 6.17 25.07
C PRO A 130 16.30 5.49 24.95
N SER A 131 17.37 6.26 25.14
CA SER A 131 18.72 5.71 25.19
C SER A 131 18.75 4.73 26.38
N GLN A 132 19.10 3.46 26.12
CA GLN A 132 19.45 2.55 27.21
C GLN A 132 20.55 3.22 28.02
N GLN A 133 20.19 3.89 29.11
CA GLN A 133 21.14 4.32 30.12
C GLN A 133 21.77 3.05 30.66
N SER A 134 22.91 2.67 30.07
CA SER A 134 23.75 1.61 30.61
C SER A 134 24.08 1.99 32.04
N GLN A 135 23.55 1.22 32.98
CA GLN A 135 23.95 1.22 34.39
C GLN A 135 25.42 0.73 34.52
N HIS A 136 26.35 1.52 34.01
CA HIS A 136 27.76 1.39 34.36
C HIS A 136 28.35 2.79 34.60
N ARG A 137 28.16 3.26 35.83
CA ARG A 137 29.03 4.27 36.43
C ARG A 137 30.44 3.69 36.50
N SER A 138 31.32 4.14 35.62
CA SER A 138 32.74 4.38 35.84
C SER A 138 33.49 4.45 34.51
N ASP A 139 33.69 5.59 33.93
CA ASP A 139 34.99 6.13 33.52
C ASP A 139 34.80 7.49 32.82
N HIS A 140 35.59 8.47 33.25
CA HIS A 140 35.64 9.78 32.66
C HIS A 140 36.18 9.73 31.24
N ARG A 141 35.32 9.61 30.24
CA ARG A 141 35.51 10.11 28.88
C ARG A 141 34.15 10.62 28.41
N GLN A 142 34.08 11.92 28.15
CA GLN A 142 32.95 12.59 27.52
C GLN A 142 32.78 12.03 26.10
N HIS A 143 32.06 10.92 25.93
CA HIS A 143 31.40 10.61 24.68
C HIS A 143 30.09 11.36 24.71
N GLU A 144 29.95 12.38 23.88
CA GLU A 144 28.66 12.96 23.54
C GLU A 144 27.78 11.84 23.01
N SER A 145 26.90 11.31 23.84
CA SER A 145 25.87 10.37 23.39
C SER A 145 24.79 11.20 22.71
N PHE A 146 24.82 11.26 21.38
CA PHE A 146 23.72 11.82 20.62
C PHE A 146 22.49 10.92 20.83
N PRO A 147 21.34 11.48 21.24
CA PRO A 147 20.12 10.72 21.38
C PRO A 147 19.73 10.15 20.00
N ASP A 148 19.25 8.91 19.96
CA ASP A 148 18.71 8.31 18.74
C ASP A 148 17.43 9.03 18.34
N GLN A 149 17.51 9.90 17.34
CA GLN A 149 16.39 10.64 16.77
C GLN A 149 15.96 10.00 15.46
N HIS A 150 14.67 9.83 15.28
CA HIS A 150 14.09 9.22 14.07
C HIS A 150 12.72 9.83 13.71
N GLN A 151 12.24 9.52 12.51
CA GLN A 151 10.90 9.86 12.09
C GLN A 151 9.86 8.92 12.71
N LYS A 152 8.59 9.30 12.62
CA LYS A 152 7.47 8.62 13.25
C LYS A 152 7.38 7.12 12.94
N ILE A 153 7.41 6.31 13.97
CA ILE A 153 7.04 4.88 13.94
C ILE A 153 5.53 4.75 14.15
N ARG A 154 4.90 3.84 13.43
CA ARG A 154 3.44 3.62 13.46
C ARG A 154 3.14 2.20 13.89
N GLN A 155 2.23 2.04 14.83
CA GLN A 155 1.70 0.72 15.18
C GLN A 155 0.78 0.20 14.08
N LEU A 156 0.92 -1.09 13.76
CA LEU A 156 0.12 -1.83 12.80
C LEU A 156 -0.74 -2.85 13.54
N LYS A 157 -2.02 -2.95 13.12
CA LYS A 157 -2.95 -3.96 13.63
C LYS A 157 -3.74 -4.54 12.46
N GLU A 158 -4.30 -5.74 12.64
CA GLU A 158 -5.22 -6.35 11.68
C GLU A 158 -6.31 -5.35 11.26
N GLY A 159 -6.57 -5.26 9.96
CA GLY A 159 -7.53 -4.32 9.39
C GLY A 159 -6.96 -2.96 9.00
N ASP A 160 -5.68 -2.68 9.25
CA ASP A 160 -5.03 -1.43 8.82
C ASP A 160 -4.70 -1.46 7.33
N VAL A 161 -5.02 -0.37 6.63
CA VAL A 161 -4.56 -0.04 5.27
C VAL A 161 -3.45 1.00 5.39
N ILE A 162 -2.32 0.77 4.70
CA ILE A 162 -1.13 1.63 4.74
C ILE A 162 -0.78 2.05 3.33
N ALA A 163 -0.62 3.35 3.10
CA ALA A 163 -0.29 3.95 1.82
C ALA A 163 1.17 4.43 1.79
N LEU A 164 1.93 4.01 0.78
CA LEU A 164 3.33 4.39 0.59
C LEU A 164 3.56 4.91 -0.83
N PRO A 165 4.05 6.14 -0.99
CA PRO A 165 4.48 6.66 -2.29
C PRO A 165 5.66 5.88 -2.88
N ALA A 166 5.85 5.98 -4.19
CA ALA A 166 7.04 5.47 -4.86
C ALA A 166 8.32 6.06 -4.26
N GLY A 167 9.38 5.26 -4.15
CA GLY A 167 10.69 5.70 -3.65
C GLY A 167 10.78 5.94 -2.13
N VAL A 168 9.67 5.84 -1.39
CA VAL A 168 9.66 6.01 0.07
C VAL A 168 10.20 4.75 0.75
N SER A 169 11.34 4.90 1.44
CA SER A 169 11.93 3.82 2.22
C SER A 169 11.07 3.48 3.43
N HIS A 170 10.85 2.20 3.66
CA HIS A 170 10.08 1.71 4.79
C HIS A 170 10.63 0.38 5.30
N TRP A 171 10.32 0.09 6.56
CA TRP A 171 10.62 -1.17 7.23
C TRP A 171 9.43 -1.59 8.10
N ILE A 172 9.30 -2.89 8.38
CA ILE A 172 8.22 -3.43 9.22
C ILE A 172 8.82 -4.44 10.19
N TYR A 173 8.49 -4.30 11.47
CA TYR A 173 8.93 -5.19 12.52
C TYR A 173 7.73 -5.82 13.24
N ASN A 174 7.75 -7.13 13.40
CA ASN A 174 6.74 -7.85 14.17
C ASN A 174 7.11 -7.88 15.64
N ASN A 175 6.57 -6.92 16.42
CA ASN A 175 6.70 -6.89 17.88
C ASN A 175 5.56 -7.65 18.59
N GLY A 176 4.59 -8.20 17.85
CA GLY A 176 3.46 -8.97 18.37
C GLY A 176 3.84 -10.40 18.77
N GLN A 177 2.88 -11.12 19.35
CA GLN A 177 3.06 -12.50 19.81
C GLN A 177 2.78 -13.55 18.74
N SER A 178 2.08 -13.18 17.67
CA SER A 178 1.73 -14.05 16.53
C SER A 178 2.45 -13.64 15.25
N GLN A 179 2.31 -14.46 14.21
CA GLN A 179 2.80 -14.09 12.88
C GLN A 179 2.06 -12.87 12.36
N LEU A 180 2.80 -11.88 11.84
CA LEU A 180 2.26 -10.75 11.13
C LEU A 180 2.15 -11.11 9.64
N VAL A 181 0.93 -11.07 9.10
CA VAL A 181 0.65 -11.32 7.68
C VAL A 181 0.10 -10.05 7.06
N LEU A 182 0.72 -9.62 5.99
CA LEU A 182 0.26 -8.47 5.20
C LEU A 182 0.30 -8.77 3.71
N VAL A 183 -0.60 -8.15 2.97
CA VAL A 183 -0.61 -8.16 1.51
C VAL A 183 -0.38 -6.75 0.99
N ALA A 184 0.28 -6.64 -0.16
CA ALA A 184 0.59 -5.38 -0.79
C ALA A 184 0.29 -5.41 -2.29
N LEU A 185 -0.39 -4.37 -2.75
CA LEU A 185 -0.52 -4.02 -4.15
C LEU A 185 0.51 -2.95 -4.49
N VAL A 186 1.24 -3.13 -5.59
CA VAL A 186 2.14 -2.12 -6.18
C VAL A 186 1.60 -1.73 -7.54
N ASP A 187 1.29 -0.46 -7.74
CA ASP A 187 0.75 0.08 -8.99
C ASP A 187 1.89 0.40 -9.96
N VAL A 188 2.44 -0.64 -10.61
CA VAL A 188 3.53 -0.50 -11.58
C VAL A 188 3.11 0.28 -12.82
N GLY A 189 1.81 0.43 -13.04
CA GLY A 189 1.20 1.26 -14.07
C GLY A 189 1.03 2.73 -13.68
N SER A 190 1.48 3.14 -12.50
CA SER A 190 1.43 4.53 -12.06
C SER A 190 2.38 5.42 -12.86
N ASN A 191 2.02 6.70 -13.02
CA ASN A 191 2.90 7.71 -13.62
C ASN A 191 4.16 8.02 -12.80
N ASP A 192 4.15 7.72 -11.50
CA ASP A 192 5.33 7.86 -10.65
C ASP A 192 6.42 6.83 -11.01
N ASN A 193 6.03 5.74 -11.68
CA ASN A 193 6.96 4.76 -12.19
C ASN A 193 7.48 5.16 -13.59
N GLN A 194 8.68 5.72 -13.64
CA GLN A 194 9.33 6.18 -14.87
C GLN A 194 10.25 5.11 -15.51
N LEU A 195 10.29 3.89 -14.96
CA LEU A 195 11.14 2.82 -15.51
C LEU A 195 10.36 2.01 -16.56
N ASP A 196 9.74 0.95 -16.13
CA ASP A 196 8.92 0.05 -16.96
C ASP A 196 7.78 -0.51 -16.09
N GLU A 197 6.90 -1.30 -16.67
CA GLU A 197 5.74 -1.89 -15.98
C GLU A 197 6.09 -3.07 -15.06
N ASN A 198 7.38 -3.31 -14.80
CA ASN A 198 7.81 -4.39 -13.94
C ASN A 198 8.00 -3.90 -12.50
N PHE A 199 7.62 -4.75 -11.57
CA PHE A 199 7.90 -4.55 -10.16
C PHE A 199 9.41 -4.55 -9.91
N ARG A 200 9.87 -3.54 -9.14
CA ARG A 200 11.24 -3.47 -8.64
C ARG A 200 11.24 -3.03 -7.18
N LYS A 201 11.99 -3.76 -6.37
CA LYS A 201 12.21 -3.42 -4.98
C LYS A 201 13.69 -3.19 -4.72
N PHE A 202 14.01 -2.09 -4.09
CA PHE A 202 15.37 -1.65 -3.78
C PHE A 202 15.60 -1.78 -2.28
N PHE A 203 16.49 -2.67 -1.89
CA PHE A 203 16.85 -2.88 -0.49
C PHE A 203 18.02 -1.97 -0.10
N LEU A 204 17.93 -1.36 1.06
CA LEU A 204 19.01 -0.52 1.62
C LEU A 204 19.99 -1.34 2.46
N ALA A 205 19.62 -2.55 2.85
CA ALA A 205 20.42 -3.43 3.68
C ALA A 205 20.17 -4.90 3.33
N GLY A 206 21.06 -5.78 3.80
CA GLY A 206 20.98 -7.22 3.59
C GLY A 206 21.47 -7.64 2.20
N ASN A 207 21.23 -8.91 1.91
CA ASN A 207 21.52 -9.51 0.61
C ASN A 207 20.30 -10.31 0.13
N PRO A 208 19.23 -9.63 -0.34
CA PRO A 208 17.99 -10.27 -0.76
C PRO A 208 18.21 -11.03 -2.07
N GLN A 209 17.50 -12.14 -2.25
CA GLN A 209 17.51 -12.92 -3.49
C GLN A 209 17.07 -12.08 -4.70
N GLU A 210 17.73 -12.22 -5.87
CA GLU A 210 17.43 -11.44 -7.08
C GLU A 210 15.97 -11.55 -7.50
N GLY A 211 15.37 -12.74 -7.43
CA GLY A 211 13.96 -12.95 -7.75
C GLY A 211 13.01 -12.15 -6.84
N LEU A 212 13.40 -11.88 -5.59
CA LEU A 212 12.60 -11.06 -4.66
C LEU A 212 12.64 -9.57 -5.04
N VAL A 213 13.78 -9.09 -5.52
CA VAL A 213 13.96 -7.73 -6.03
C VAL A 213 13.08 -7.46 -7.26
N ARG A 214 12.86 -8.48 -8.08
CA ARG A 214 12.10 -8.40 -9.35
C ARG A 214 10.74 -9.08 -9.33
N GLY A 215 10.19 -9.39 -8.16
CA GLY A 215 8.85 -9.98 -8.04
C GLY A 215 8.70 -11.37 -8.67
N GLY A 216 9.77 -12.19 -8.62
CA GLY A 216 9.77 -13.55 -9.15
C GLY A 216 10.22 -13.67 -10.62
N GLN A 217 10.47 -12.58 -11.33
CA GLN A 217 11.03 -12.64 -12.68
C GLN A 217 12.50 -13.07 -12.64
N ARG A 218 12.85 -14.10 -13.41
CA ARG A 218 14.24 -14.48 -13.68
C ARG A 218 14.78 -13.65 -14.84
N GLN A 219 15.99 -13.16 -14.72
CA GLN A 219 16.68 -12.55 -15.85
C GLN A 219 16.98 -13.64 -16.88
N ASP A 220 16.45 -13.50 -18.11
CA ASP A 220 16.85 -14.36 -19.22
C ASP A 220 18.37 -14.21 -19.43
N GLN A 221 19.12 -15.28 -19.19
CA GLN A 221 20.58 -15.30 -19.35
C GLN A 221 21.04 -15.06 -20.80
N SER A 222 20.10 -15.02 -21.76
CA SER A 222 20.40 -14.82 -23.19
C SER A 222 21.01 -13.45 -23.52
N GLN A 223 20.88 -12.42 -22.65
CA GLN A 223 21.49 -11.11 -22.92
C GLN A 223 22.92 -10.93 -22.40
N ARG A 224 23.44 -11.83 -21.56
CA ARG A 224 24.86 -11.75 -21.11
C ARG A 224 25.88 -12.37 -22.02
N GLN A 225 25.50 -13.15 -23.06
CA GLN A 225 26.43 -13.82 -23.97
C GLN A 225 26.94 -12.97 -25.14
N SER A 226 26.54 -11.70 -25.29
CA SER A 226 26.98 -10.88 -26.43
C SER A 226 28.26 -10.03 -26.21
N ARG A 227 29.00 -10.24 -25.12
CA ARG A 227 30.30 -9.56 -24.91
C ARG A 227 31.38 -10.50 -24.40
N SER A 228 31.84 -11.40 -25.30
CA SER A 228 33.22 -11.92 -25.24
C SER A 228 33.62 -12.44 -26.58
N PRO A 229 34.81 -12.09 -27.11
CA PRO A 229 35.28 -12.54 -28.40
C PRO A 229 36.04 -13.87 -28.31
N ARG A 230 35.65 -14.78 -29.19
CA ARG A 230 36.44 -15.87 -29.79
C ARG A 230 37.49 -16.65 -28.98
N GLY A 231 37.28 -17.95 -28.90
CA GLY A 231 38.36 -18.96 -28.69
C GLY A 231 37.85 -20.39 -28.58
N GLN A 232 37.76 -21.07 -29.72
CA GLN A 232 38.02 -22.49 -30.05
C GLN A 232 37.70 -23.64 -29.07
N HIS A 233 36.85 -24.57 -29.58
CA HIS A 233 36.90 -26.07 -29.56
C HIS A 233 37.32 -26.82 -28.30
N GLN A 234 36.44 -27.66 -27.72
CA GLN A 234 36.47 -29.15 -27.80
C GLN A 234 35.44 -29.79 -26.91
N GLU A 235 34.72 -30.71 -27.50
CA GLU A 235 34.30 -32.06 -27.12
C GLU A 235 33.46 -32.33 -25.87
N GLU A 236 32.42 -33.09 -26.15
CA GLU A 236 31.36 -33.66 -25.32
C GLU A 236 31.93 -34.60 -24.24
N GLU A 237 31.43 -34.46 -23.01
CA GLU A 237 31.20 -35.58 -22.10
C GLU A 237 29.92 -35.27 -21.27
N GLU A 238 28.93 -36.15 -21.44
CA GLU A 238 27.72 -36.21 -20.63
C GLU A 238 28.08 -36.66 -19.21
N GLU A 239 28.07 -35.74 -18.26
CA GLU A 239 27.92 -36.09 -16.84
C GLU A 239 26.63 -35.45 -16.30
N GLU A 240 25.68 -36.29 -15.93
CA GLU A 240 24.57 -35.95 -15.03
C GLU A 240 25.13 -35.41 -13.70
N SER A 241 25.44 -34.15 -13.65
CA SER A 241 25.67 -33.43 -12.41
C SER A 241 24.40 -32.70 -12.03
N GLN A 242 23.83 -33.11 -10.91
CA GLN A 242 22.81 -32.38 -10.15
C GLN A 242 23.24 -30.91 -10.06
N SER A 243 22.72 -30.08 -10.94
CA SER A 243 22.91 -28.65 -10.88
C SER A 243 22.24 -28.12 -9.61
N GLN A 244 23.00 -27.98 -8.54
CA GLN A 244 22.72 -26.99 -7.52
C GLN A 244 22.70 -25.64 -8.26
N GLN A 245 21.50 -25.18 -8.55
CA GLN A 245 21.29 -23.84 -9.09
C GLN A 245 21.85 -22.86 -8.05
N GLN A 246 23.04 -22.33 -8.29
CA GLN A 246 23.47 -21.09 -7.67
C GLN A 246 22.44 -20.03 -8.06
N GLU A 247 21.47 -19.78 -7.16
CA GLU A 247 20.66 -18.60 -7.22
C GLU A 247 21.65 -17.43 -7.13
N SER A 248 21.66 -16.57 -8.15
CA SER A 248 22.48 -15.37 -8.13
C SER A 248 21.99 -14.53 -6.95
N ASP A 249 22.85 -14.34 -5.96
CA ASP A 249 22.55 -13.51 -4.80
C ASP A 249 22.27 -12.09 -5.31
N GLY A 250 21.07 -11.57 -4.98
CA GLY A 250 20.77 -10.16 -5.16
C GLY A 250 21.57 -9.35 -4.15
N ASN A 251 21.80 -8.08 -4.41
CA ASN A 251 22.57 -7.20 -3.54
C ASN A 251 21.70 -6.05 -3.04
N ASN A 252 22.05 -5.45 -1.89
CA ASN A 252 21.47 -4.19 -1.50
C ASN A 252 21.99 -3.02 -2.35
N LEU A 253 21.35 -1.88 -2.25
CA LEU A 253 21.68 -0.71 -3.10
C LEU A 253 23.12 -0.22 -2.92
N LEU A 254 23.72 -0.42 -1.74
CA LEU A 254 25.07 0.06 -1.42
C LEU A 254 26.16 -0.82 -2.03
N SER A 255 25.87 -2.07 -2.36
CA SER A 255 26.89 -3.02 -2.88
C SER A 255 27.48 -2.63 -4.22
N GLY A 256 26.78 -1.80 -5.01
CA GLY A 256 27.27 -1.34 -6.32
C GLY A 256 28.21 -0.13 -6.27
N PHE A 257 28.35 0.52 -5.11
CA PHE A 257 29.25 1.68 -4.97
C PHE A 257 30.68 1.25 -4.62
N ASP A 258 31.65 2.08 -5.01
CA ASP A 258 33.03 1.91 -4.58
C ASP A 258 33.16 2.07 -3.06
N GLU A 259 33.89 1.16 -2.42
CA GLU A 259 34.06 1.09 -0.98
C GLU A 259 34.68 2.36 -0.37
N ASN A 260 35.68 2.95 -1.05
CA ASN A 260 36.37 4.14 -0.56
C ASN A 260 35.46 5.36 -0.67
N LEU A 261 34.67 5.46 -1.77
CA LEU A 261 33.67 6.51 -1.93
C LEU A 261 32.58 6.42 -0.87
N LEU A 262 32.10 5.21 -0.55
CA LEU A 262 31.15 5.03 0.55
C LEU A 262 31.73 5.45 1.89
N ALA A 263 32.98 5.07 2.16
CA ALA A 263 33.67 5.48 3.39
C ALA A 263 33.79 7.01 3.50
N GLU A 264 34.11 7.69 2.40
CA GLU A 264 34.18 9.14 2.34
C GLU A 264 32.79 9.81 2.52
N VAL A 265 31.77 9.33 1.82
CA VAL A 265 30.39 9.88 1.88
C VAL A 265 29.80 9.79 3.28
N PHE A 266 29.97 8.66 3.97
CA PHE A 266 29.47 8.46 5.33
C PHE A 266 30.45 8.89 6.43
N ASN A 267 31.64 9.34 6.06
CA ASN A 267 32.74 9.68 6.98
C ASN A 267 33.04 8.55 7.98
N ILE A 268 33.18 7.33 7.47
CA ILE A 268 33.46 6.09 8.21
C ILE A 268 34.73 5.41 7.66
N ASP A 269 35.24 4.41 8.37
CA ASP A 269 36.33 3.59 7.85
C ASP A 269 35.83 2.60 6.75
N THR A 270 36.75 2.17 5.89
CA THR A 270 36.46 1.24 4.76
C THR A 270 35.96 -0.11 5.26
N ARG A 271 36.36 -0.55 6.46
CA ARG A 271 35.89 -1.81 7.06
C ARG A 271 34.40 -1.75 7.37
N LEU A 272 33.91 -0.59 7.86
CA LEU A 272 32.49 -0.37 8.10
C LEU A 272 31.73 -0.22 6.77
N ALA A 273 32.32 0.46 5.76
CA ALA A 273 31.74 0.56 4.43
C ALA A 273 31.48 -0.84 3.80
N ARG A 274 32.45 -1.76 3.88
CA ARG A 274 32.25 -3.17 3.45
C ARG A 274 31.12 -3.88 4.21
N LYS A 275 30.95 -3.60 5.49
CA LYS A 275 29.83 -4.17 6.26
C LYS A 275 28.48 -3.68 5.77
N LEU A 276 28.37 -2.42 5.30
CA LEU A 276 27.14 -1.88 4.72
C LEU A 276 26.81 -2.55 3.39
N GLN A 277 27.81 -2.92 2.59
CA GLN A 277 27.63 -3.66 1.34
C GLN A 277 27.12 -5.09 1.54
N ASN A 278 27.50 -5.72 2.64
CA ASN A 278 26.96 -6.95 3.22
C ASN A 278 26.78 -8.14 2.24
N GLU A 279 27.75 -8.36 1.36
CA GLU A 279 27.73 -9.38 0.30
C GLU A 279 27.59 -10.84 0.80
N ARG A 280 27.77 -11.09 2.10
CA ARG A 280 27.74 -12.42 2.69
C ARG A 280 26.52 -12.67 3.59
N ASP A 281 25.52 -11.80 3.57
CA ASP A 281 24.33 -11.96 4.38
C ASP A 281 23.31 -12.89 3.71
N ASN A 282 23.18 -14.10 4.21
CA ASN A 282 22.25 -15.11 3.70
C ASN A 282 20.91 -15.16 4.46
N ARG A 283 20.61 -14.16 5.31
CA ARG A 283 19.37 -14.13 6.10
C ARG A 283 18.14 -13.76 5.26
N GLY A 284 18.32 -13.26 4.04
CA GLY A 284 17.24 -12.82 3.14
C GLY A 284 16.69 -11.45 3.52
N ALA A 285 15.43 -11.17 3.13
CA ALA A 285 14.80 -9.86 3.29
C ALA A 285 14.06 -9.67 4.61
N ILE A 286 13.82 -10.75 5.39
CA ILE A 286 13.16 -10.70 6.69
C ILE A 286 14.09 -11.38 7.70
N ILE A 287 14.75 -10.57 8.51
CA ILE A 287 15.75 -11.03 9.45
C ILE A 287 15.21 -11.08 10.88
N ARG A 288 15.82 -11.88 11.75
CA ARG A 288 15.50 -11.90 13.18
C ARG A 288 16.27 -10.82 13.92
N MET A 289 15.56 -9.98 14.67
CA MET A 289 16.20 -8.98 15.53
C MET A 289 16.60 -9.60 16.87
N GLU A 290 17.81 -9.27 17.33
CA GLU A 290 18.32 -9.61 18.65
C GLU A 290 17.77 -8.66 19.73
N HIS A 291 17.66 -7.36 19.39
CA HIS A 291 17.14 -6.32 20.27
C HIS A 291 15.77 -5.87 19.80
N GLU A 292 14.83 -5.74 20.72
CA GLU A 292 13.46 -5.31 20.41
C GLU A 292 13.43 -3.79 20.18
N ILE A 293 12.67 -3.33 19.19
CA ILE A 293 12.33 -1.92 19.03
C ILE A 293 11.16 -1.64 19.96
N GLN A 294 11.27 -0.62 20.80
CA GLN A 294 10.19 -0.21 21.69
C GLN A 294 8.96 0.24 20.89
N SER A 295 7.78 -0.06 21.41
CA SER A 295 6.54 0.38 20.77
C SER A 295 6.38 1.90 20.90
N PRO A 296 5.72 2.58 19.94
CA PRO A 296 5.44 4.01 20.07
C PRO A 296 4.64 4.36 21.32
N GLU A 297 3.77 3.48 21.79
CA GLU A 297 2.95 3.67 22.99
C GLU A 297 3.82 3.66 24.25
N GLU A 298 4.76 2.71 24.35
CA GLU A 298 5.72 2.63 25.46
C GLU A 298 6.66 3.86 25.47
N ALA A 299 7.14 4.28 24.29
CA ALA A 299 7.98 5.45 24.18
C ALA A 299 7.25 6.76 24.51
N GLU A 300 5.96 6.90 24.17
CA GLU A 300 5.14 8.06 24.53
C GLU A 300 4.80 8.08 26.04
N GLU A 301 4.62 6.91 26.65
CA GLU A 301 4.33 6.77 28.10
C GLU A 301 5.57 7.12 28.92
N GLU A 302 6.75 6.61 28.56
CA GLU A 302 8.02 6.98 29.19
C GLU A 302 8.34 8.47 29.02
N GLN A 303 8.07 9.06 27.83
CA GLN A 303 8.25 10.50 27.61
C GLN A 303 7.27 11.36 28.42
N ARG A 304 6.06 10.89 28.68
CA ARG A 304 5.10 11.57 29.55
C ARG A 304 5.54 11.51 31.01
N GLU A 305 6.01 10.34 31.45
CA GLU A 305 6.53 10.17 32.81
C GLU A 305 7.79 11.02 33.03
N GLN A 306 8.71 11.08 32.07
CA GLN A 306 9.90 11.94 32.15
C GLN A 306 9.53 13.43 32.13
N ARG A 307 8.59 13.86 31.29
CA ARG A 307 8.11 15.24 31.27
C ARG A 307 7.43 15.64 32.57
N SER A 308 6.62 14.75 33.16
CA SER A 308 5.98 15.06 34.44
C SER A 308 7.00 15.19 35.57
N GLN A 309 8.08 14.39 35.55
CA GLN A 309 9.17 14.53 36.52
C GLN A 309 10.01 15.78 36.27
N GLU A 310 10.31 16.13 35.00
CA GLU A 310 11.02 17.36 34.65
C GLU A 310 10.18 18.63 34.92
N GLU A 311 8.86 18.57 34.72
CA GLU A 311 7.95 19.68 35.02
C GLU A 311 7.80 19.90 36.52
N GLU A 312 7.83 18.86 37.37
CA GLU A 312 7.85 18.99 38.83
C GLU A 312 9.17 19.57 39.36
N GLU A 313 10.31 19.30 38.67
CA GLU A 313 11.63 19.89 39.04
C GLU A 313 11.83 21.32 38.48
N GLU A 314 11.16 21.67 37.33
CA GLU A 314 11.32 23.00 36.69
C GLU A 314 10.30 24.05 37.13
N GLU A 315 9.22 23.70 37.85
CA GLU A 315 8.25 24.69 38.35
C GLU A 315 8.84 25.65 39.41
N ASP A 316 10.00 25.32 40.00
CA ASP A 316 10.62 26.13 41.05
C ASP A 316 11.61 27.22 40.54
N GLU A 317 12.03 27.23 39.24
CA GLU A 317 13.18 28.11 38.85
C GLU A 317 13.08 28.95 37.56
N ARG A 318 11.95 29.05 36.77
CA ARG A 318 12.04 29.81 35.50
C ARG A 318 10.97 30.84 35.20
N SER A 319 11.48 32.05 34.79
CA SER A 319 10.70 33.20 34.32
C SER A 319 10.16 33.01 32.87
N GLU A 320 9.00 33.63 32.55
CA GLU A 320 8.29 33.55 31.25
C GLU A 320 9.12 34.01 30.02
N GLU A 321 10.18 34.81 30.21
CA GLU A 321 11.02 35.34 29.11
C GLU A 321 11.86 34.25 28.40
N GLU A 322 12.36 33.25 29.12
CA GLU A 322 13.15 32.16 28.52
C GLU A 322 12.29 31.19 27.66
N ARG A 323 10.96 31.12 27.92
CA ARG A 323 10.03 30.30 27.13
C ARG A 323 9.77 30.88 25.74
N GLU A 324 9.79 32.20 25.57
CA GLU A 324 9.61 32.85 24.27
C GLU A 324 10.85 32.77 23.37
N GLU A 325 12.04 32.81 23.93
CA GLU A 325 13.28 32.71 23.16
C GLU A 325 13.49 31.30 22.56
N ARG A 326 13.16 30.26 23.30
CA ARG A 326 13.19 28.86 22.80
C ARG A 326 12.16 28.57 21.69
N ARG A 327 11.03 29.25 21.67
CA ARG A 327 10.06 29.15 20.58
C ARG A 327 10.56 29.79 19.28
N ARG A 328 11.34 30.86 19.34
CA ARG A 328 11.92 31.57 18.18
C ARG A 328 13.09 30.81 17.55
N SER A 329 13.90 30.11 18.33
CA SER A 329 15.07 29.38 17.84
C SER A 329 14.70 28.03 17.15
N ARG A 330 13.48 27.52 17.32
CA ARG A 330 12.97 26.30 16.66
C ARG A 330 12.46 26.53 15.24
N GLY A 331 12.35 27.78 14.78
CA GLY A 331 11.74 28.15 13.50
C GLY A 331 12.67 28.15 12.27
N GLU A 332 13.99 27.96 12.44
CA GLU A 332 14.94 28.11 11.33
C GLU A 332 15.85 26.89 11.11
N ARG A 333 15.26 25.75 10.75
CA ARG A 333 16.01 24.64 10.13
C ARG A 333 15.09 23.90 9.16
N GLY A 334 15.22 24.23 7.90
CA GLY A 334 14.56 23.47 6.85
C GLY A 334 14.55 24.23 5.53
N SER A 335 15.66 24.21 4.82
CA SER A 335 15.65 24.43 3.37
C SER A 335 15.09 23.16 2.72
N GLY A 336 13.78 22.94 2.83
CA GLY A 336 13.10 21.85 2.19
C GLY A 336 12.86 22.11 0.70
N ASN A 337 12.72 21.07 -0.10
CA ASN A 337 12.43 21.16 -1.54
C ASN A 337 10.92 21.36 -1.85
N GLY A 338 10.11 21.65 -0.83
CA GLY A 338 8.66 21.89 -0.92
C GLY A 338 7.79 20.65 -0.96
N LEU A 339 8.34 19.44 -1.17
CA LEU A 339 7.61 18.18 -1.09
C LEU A 339 7.42 17.72 0.36
N GLU A 340 8.35 18.05 1.20
CA GLU A 340 8.43 17.62 2.61
C GLU A 340 7.23 18.12 3.42
N GLU A 341 6.84 19.40 3.25
CA GLU A 341 5.69 19.95 3.96
C GLU A 341 4.38 19.23 3.62
N THR A 342 4.26 18.71 2.39
CA THR A 342 3.06 18.02 1.94
C THR A 342 2.95 16.61 2.53
N PHE A 343 4.04 15.85 2.61
CA PHE A 343 4.02 14.44 3.05
C PHE A 343 4.32 14.25 4.54
N CYS A 344 5.09 15.13 5.17
CA CYS A 344 5.48 14.99 6.58
C CYS A 344 4.29 14.96 7.55
N THR A 345 3.23 15.69 7.23
CA THR A 345 2.02 15.80 8.06
C THR A 345 0.90 14.85 7.63
N MET A 346 1.04 14.18 6.48
CA MET A 346 -0.01 13.30 5.96
C MET A 346 -0.14 12.02 6.78
N ARG A 347 -1.37 11.61 6.99
CA ARG A 347 -1.69 10.31 7.55
C ARG A 347 -1.48 9.23 6.49
N LEU A 348 -0.64 8.23 6.80
CA LEU A 348 -0.33 7.11 5.90
C LEU A 348 -1.20 5.88 6.16
N LYS A 349 -1.93 5.84 7.27
CA LYS A 349 -2.64 4.66 7.76
C LYS A 349 -4.11 4.96 8.01
N HIS A 350 -4.99 4.01 7.65
CA HIS A 350 -6.42 4.02 7.96
C HIS A 350 -6.89 2.64 8.39
N ARG A 351 -7.73 2.58 9.43
CA ARG A 351 -8.27 1.34 9.99
C ARG A 351 -9.62 1.01 9.38
N THR A 352 -9.80 -0.21 8.86
CA THR A 352 -11.03 -0.65 8.20
C THR A 352 -11.99 -1.46 9.07
N ASP A 353 -11.56 -1.89 10.25
CA ASP A 353 -12.37 -2.69 11.18
C ASP A 353 -13.20 -1.83 12.15
N SER A 354 -13.21 -0.50 11.95
CA SER A 354 -14.00 0.41 12.76
C SER A 354 -15.48 0.03 12.76
N SER A 355 -16.20 0.47 13.77
CA SER A 355 -17.65 0.34 13.88
C SER A 355 -18.42 1.07 12.77
N PHE A 356 -17.73 1.89 11.96
CA PHE A 356 -18.30 2.68 10.87
C PHE A 356 -18.05 1.99 9.52
N ALA A 357 -19.04 1.24 9.04
CA ALA A 357 -19.07 0.72 7.69
C ALA A 357 -19.92 1.64 6.80
N ASP A 358 -19.51 1.83 5.53
CA ASP A 358 -20.28 2.60 4.55
C ASP A 358 -21.62 1.93 4.25
N ILE A 359 -21.62 0.59 4.26
CA ILE A 359 -22.80 -0.23 4.05
C ILE A 359 -22.83 -1.28 5.15
N PHE A 360 -23.94 -1.34 5.88
CA PHE A 360 -24.16 -2.33 6.92
C PHE A 360 -25.55 -2.98 6.78
N ASN A 361 -25.55 -4.31 6.81
CA ASN A 361 -26.76 -5.12 6.90
C ASN A 361 -26.59 -6.15 8.03
N PRO A 362 -27.41 -6.10 9.10
CA PRO A 362 -27.24 -6.98 10.27
C PRO A 362 -27.23 -8.48 9.97
N ARG A 363 -27.83 -8.91 8.85
CA ARG A 363 -27.90 -10.31 8.43
C ARG A 363 -27.11 -10.61 7.15
N GLY A 364 -26.57 -9.57 6.51
CA GLY A 364 -25.84 -9.68 5.24
C GLY A 364 -24.35 -9.48 5.39
N GLY A 365 -23.94 -8.52 6.21
CA GLY A 365 -22.53 -8.15 6.36
C GLY A 365 -22.30 -6.66 6.22
N ARG A 366 -21.05 -6.29 5.90
CA ARG A 366 -20.62 -4.88 5.84
C ARG A 366 -19.59 -4.65 4.74
N ILE A 367 -19.55 -3.43 4.24
CA ILE A 367 -18.54 -2.93 3.30
C ILE A 367 -17.96 -1.65 3.89
N THR A 368 -16.63 -1.56 3.93
CA THR A 368 -15.87 -0.38 4.36
C THR A 368 -14.93 0.04 3.25
N THR A 369 -14.92 1.32 2.90
CA THR A 369 -14.10 1.88 1.83
C THR A 369 -13.03 2.80 2.40
N VAL A 370 -11.80 2.67 1.92
CA VAL A 370 -10.70 3.60 2.17
C VAL A 370 -10.35 4.29 0.86
N ASN A 371 -10.53 5.60 0.79
CA ASN A 371 -10.40 6.40 -0.43
C ASN A 371 -9.75 7.76 -0.16
N GLY A 372 -9.60 8.59 -1.18
CA GLY A 372 -8.98 9.90 -1.08
C GLY A 372 -9.69 10.90 -0.15
N TYR A 373 -10.94 10.64 0.26
CA TYR A 373 -11.66 11.49 1.22
C TYR A 373 -11.31 11.16 2.68
N ASN A 374 -11.19 9.87 3.02
CA ASN A 374 -10.90 9.45 4.40
C ASN A 374 -9.41 9.15 4.65
N LEU A 375 -8.60 9.01 3.59
CA LEU A 375 -7.15 8.93 3.62
C LEU A 375 -6.54 9.78 2.48
N PRO A 376 -6.31 11.08 2.66
CA PRO A 376 -5.97 12.04 1.60
C PRO A 376 -4.76 11.71 0.74
N ILE A 377 -3.73 11.03 1.29
CA ILE A 377 -2.55 10.60 0.53
C ILE A 377 -2.93 9.71 -0.67
N LEU A 378 -4.04 9.01 -0.62
CA LEU A 378 -4.52 8.17 -1.73
C LEU A 378 -4.83 8.97 -2.99
N ASN A 379 -5.11 10.28 -2.88
CA ASN A 379 -5.26 11.15 -4.04
C ASN A 379 -3.94 11.32 -4.81
N ALA A 380 -2.80 11.30 -4.13
CA ALA A 380 -1.49 11.30 -4.78
C ALA A 380 -1.17 9.92 -5.38
N LEU A 381 -1.44 8.85 -4.65
CA LEU A 381 -1.15 7.48 -5.11
C LEU A 381 -2.11 6.96 -6.18
N GLN A 382 -3.29 7.58 -6.36
CA GLN A 382 -4.37 7.12 -7.24
C GLN A 382 -4.83 5.67 -6.96
N LEU A 383 -4.83 5.29 -5.69
CA LEU A 383 -5.26 3.99 -5.18
C LEU A 383 -6.37 4.15 -4.14
N SER A 384 -7.19 3.12 -3.97
CA SER A 384 -8.13 3.00 -2.87
C SER A 384 -8.33 1.54 -2.49
N ALA A 385 -9.05 1.29 -1.39
CA ALA A 385 -9.32 -0.07 -0.92
C ALA A 385 -10.78 -0.22 -0.47
N GLU A 386 -11.30 -1.43 -0.56
CA GLU A 386 -12.62 -1.85 -0.09
C GLU A 386 -12.48 -3.13 0.71
N ARG A 387 -12.81 -3.11 2.00
CA ARG A 387 -12.95 -4.31 2.81
C ARG A 387 -14.40 -4.76 2.79
N GLY A 388 -14.63 -6.02 2.44
CA GLY A 388 -15.95 -6.63 2.50
C GLY A 388 -15.99 -7.80 3.46
N VAL A 389 -17.08 -7.87 4.22
CA VAL A 389 -17.40 -8.99 5.11
C VAL A 389 -18.84 -9.40 4.80
N LEU A 390 -19.03 -10.58 4.25
CA LEU A 390 -20.33 -11.18 4.04
C LEU A 390 -20.54 -12.33 5.03
N TYR A 391 -21.69 -12.30 5.70
CA TYR A 391 -22.10 -13.38 6.58
C TYR A 391 -22.58 -14.60 5.76
N ASN A 392 -22.81 -15.70 6.43
CA ASN A 392 -23.24 -16.96 5.85
C ASN A 392 -24.32 -16.77 4.76
N ASN A 393 -24.04 -17.27 3.54
CA ASN A 393 -24.91 -17.21 2.36
C ASN A 393 -25.40 -15.81 1.94
N ALA A 394 -24.83 -14.73 2.47
CA ALA A 394 -25.13 -13.39 2.04
C ALA A 394 -24.57 -13.10 0.64
N ILE A 395 -25.11 -12.05 0.00
CA ILE A 395 -24.75 -11.69 -1.37
C ILE A 395 -24.36 -10.21 -1.39
N TYR A 396 -23.21 -9.89 -1.99
CA TYR A 396 -22.93 -8.56 -2.47
C TYR A 396 -23.50 -8.43 -3.88
N ALA A 397 -24.44 -7.52 -4.03
CA ALA A 397 -25.22 -7.33 -5.26
C ALA A 397 -24.34 -7.19 -6.50
N PRO A 398 -24.82 -7.62 -7.68
CA PRO A 398 -24.11 -7.36 -8.92
C PRO A 398 -23.85 -5.87 -9.10
N HIS A 399 -22.58 -5.53 -9.38
CA HIS A 399 -22.12 -4.16 -9.58
C HIS A 399 -20.91 -4.14 -10.49
N TRP A 400 -20.56 -2.98 -11.02
CA TRP A 400 -19.32 -2.76 -11.74
C TRP A 400 -18.57 -1.54 -11.22
N ASN A 401 -17.23 -1.56 -11.34
CA ASN A 401 -16.39 -0.41 -11.06
C ASN A 401 -16.40 0.51 -12.28
N ILE A 402 -16.80 1.77 -12.11
CA ILE A 402 -16.95 2.73 -13.21
C ILE A 402 -15.58 3.20 -13.72
N ASN A 403 -14.61 3.37 -12.82
CA ASN A 403 -13.36 4.08 -13.09
C ASN A 403 -12.12 3.40 -12.47
N ALA A 404 -12.18 2.11 -12.19
CA ALA A 404 -11.06 1.38 -11.58
C ALA A 404 -11.10 -0.11 -11.93
N HIS A 405 -9.94 -0.75 -12.02
CA HIS A 405 -9.82 -2.19 -11.81
C HIS A 405 -9.92 -2.50 -10.31
N SER A 406 -10.33 -3.71 -9.95
CA SER A 406 -10.44 -4.15 -8.56
C SER A 406 -9.68 -5.46 -8.37
N ILE A 407 -8.62 -5.43 -7.57
CA ILE A 407 -7.77 -6.57 -7.25
C ILE A 407 -8.22 -7.11 -5.89
N VAL A 408 -8.92 -8.24 -5.91
CA VAL A 408 -9.61 -8.82 -4.76
C VAL A 408 -8.77 -9.95 -4.17
N TYR A 409 -8.26 -9.77 -2.96
CA TYR A 409 -7.61 -10.80 -2.17
C TYR A 409 -8.57 -11.35 -1.11
N ILE A 410 -8.72 -12.67 -1.05
CA ILE A 410 -9.60 -13.33 -0.09
C ILE A 410 -8.86 -13.49 1.23
N THR A 411 -9.34 -12.78 2.26
CA THR A 411 -8.72 -12.76 3.59
C THR A 411 -9.21 -13.87 4.49
N ARG A 412 -10.49 -14.33 4.28
CA ARG A 412 -11.07 -15.38 5.12
C ARG A 412 -12.27 -16.05 4.47
N GLY A 413 -12.45 -17.35 4.71
CA GLY A 413 -13.59 -18.12 4.29
C GLY A 413 -13.59 -18.43 2.79
N ASN A 414 -14.79 -18.64 2.23
CA ASN A 414 -14.96 -18.95 0.82
C ASN A 414 -16.26 -18.34 0.27
N GLY A 415 -16.32 -18.19 -1.05
CA GLY A 415 -17.50 -17.66 -1.72
C GLY A 415 -17.46 -17.93 -3.21
N ARG A 416 -18.63 -17.86 -3.86
CA ARG A 416 -18.73 -17.85 -5.31
C ARG A 416 -18.62 -16.42 -5.81
N ILE A 417 -17.75 -16.19 -6.77
CA ILE A 417 -17.66 -14.94 -7.52
C ILE A 417 -18.10 -15.23 -8.96
N GLN A 418 -18.90 -14.34 -9.52
CA GLN A 418 -19.25 -14.35 -10.93
C GLN A 418 -18.90 -13.02 -11.54
N ILE A 419 -18.16 -13.01 -12.66
CA ILE A 419 -17.74 -11.82 -13.39
C ILE A 419 -18.22 -11.95 -14.82
N VAL A 420 -18.93 -10.92 -15.30
CA VAL A 420 -19.54 -10.88 -16.62
C VAL A 420 -18.94 -9.75 -17.45
N SER A 421 -18.54 -10.05 -18.68
CA SER A 421 -17.98 -9.11 -19.64
C SER A 421 -19.06 -8.26 -20.34
N GLU A 422 -18.63 -7.34 -21.20
CA GLU A 422 -19.48 -6.49 -22.03
C GLU A 422 -20.37 -7.28 -23.01
N ASN A 423 -19.97 -8.50 -23.38
CA ASN A 423 -20.73 -9.38 -24.26
C ASN A 423 -21.79 -10.21 -23.52
N GLY A 424 -21.92 -10.03 -22.19
CA GLY A 424 -22.82 -10.82 -21.36
C GLY A 424 -22.31 -12.23 -21.04
N GLU A 425 -21.07 -12.54 -21.40
CA GLU A 425 -20.42 -13.81 -21.08
C GLU A 425 -19.83 -13.81 -19.68
N ALA A 426 -20.03 -14.92 -18.96
CA ALA A 426 -19.38 -15.12 -17.66
C ALA A 426 -17.93 -15.52 -17.89
N ILE A 427 -17.01 -14.56 -17.77
CA ILE A 427 -15.56 -14.79 -17.90
C ILE A 427 -14.93 -15.37 -16.62
N PHE A 428 -15.68 -15.40 -15.54
CA PHE A 428 -15.38 -16.12 -14.31
C PHE A 428 -16.67 -16.51 -13.59
N ASP A 429 -16.81 -17.76 -13.20
CA ASP A 429 -17.91 -18.24 -12.36
C ASP A 429 -17.46 -19.47 -11.56
N ASP A 430 -16.81 -19.23 -10.42
CA ASP A 430 -16.28 -20.31 -9.59
C ASP A 430 -16.24 -19.93 -8.11
N GLN A 431 -15.91 -20.94 -7.28
CA GLN A 431 -15.62 -20.77 -5.87
C GLN A 431 -14.19 -20.21 -5.68
N VAL A 432 -14.09 -19.22 -4.81
CA VAL A 432 -12.80 -18.68 -4.37
C VAL A 432 -12.64 -18.93 -2.87
N GLN A 433 -11.38 -19.03 -2.43
CA GLN A 433 -11.04 -19.34 -1.05
C GLN A 433 -9.90 -18.45 -0.54
N GLU A 434 -9.71 -18.47 0.76
CA GLU A 434 -8.65 -17.73 1.45
C GLU A 434 -7.30 -17.87 0.76
N GLY A 435 -6.57 -16.75 0.64
CA GLY A 435 -5.25 -16.67 0.03
C GLY A 435 -5.23 -16.52 -1.48
N GLN A 436 -6.38 -16.58 -2.17
CA GLN A 436 -6.47 -16.34 -3.61
C GLN A 436 -6.66 -14.87 -3.96
N VAL A 437 -6.18 -14.49 -5.15
CA VAL A 437 -6.40 -13.19 -5.78
C VAL A 437 -7.19 -13.36 -7.07
N ILE A 438 -8.18 -12.50 -7.29
CA ILE A 438 -8.87 -12.36 -8.57
C ILE A 438 -8.94 -10.88 -8.96
N ILE A 439 -8.77 -10.61 -10.25
CA ILE A 439 -8.88 -9.25 -10.79
C ILE A 439 -10.23 -9.08 -11.47
N VAL A 440 -10.97 -8.04 -11.07
CA VAL A 440 -12.20 -7.61 -11.71
C VAL A 440 -11.87 -6.40 -12.58
N PRO A 441 -11.89 -6.54 -13.91
CA PRO A 441 -11.62 -5.41 -14.80
C PRO A 441 -12.65 -4.30 -14.66
N GLN A 442 -12.27 -3.08 -15.01
CA GLN A 442 -13.19 -1.94 -15.06
C GLN A 442 -14.40 -2.27 -15.94
N ASN A 443 -15.59 -1.83 -15.54
CA ASN A 443 -16.88 -2.01 -16.19
C ASN A 443 -17.39 -3.46 -16.29
N HIS A 444 -16.65 -4.46 -15.87
CA HIS A 444 -17.16 -5.82 -15.77
C HIS A 444 -18.07 -5.97 -14.54
N ALA A 445 -19.24 -6.59 -14.76
CA ALA A 445 -20.19 -6.78 -13.67
C ALA A 445 -19.74 -7.95 -12.77
N VAL A 446 -19.66 -7.71 -11.46
CA VAL A 446 -19.25 -8.71 -10.48
C VAL A 446 -20.33 -8.94 -9.43
N LEU A 447 -20.58 -10.21 -9.12
CA LEU A 447 -21.42 -10.67 -8.01
C LEU A 447 -20.57 -11.52 -7.07
N LYS A 448 -20.73 -11.32 -5.76
CA LYS A 448 -20.06 -12.15 -4.74
C LYS A 448 -21.12 -12.76 -3.82
N LYS A 449 -21.03 -14.07 -3.59
CA LYS A 449 -21.92 -14.79 -2.68
C LYS A 449 -21.10 -15.59 -1.68
N ALA A 450 -21.31 -15.32 -0.40
CA ALA A 450 -20.63 -16.02 0.68
C ALA A 450 -21.02 -17.50 0.76
N GLY A 451 -20.06 -18.34 1.12
CA GLY A 451 -20.29 -19.72 1.52
C GLY A 451 -20.89 -19.83 2.92
N ARG A 452 -20.92 -21.05 3.46
CA ARG A 452 -21.51 -21.33 4.79
C ARG A 452 -20.71 -20.77 5.96
N GLN A 453 -19.41 -20.51 5.78
CA GLN A 453 -18.52 -19.97 6.82
C GLN A 453 -18.37 -18.45 6.76
N GLY A 454 -19.09 -17.78 5.85
CA GLY A 454 -18.88 -16.39 5.54
C GLY A 454 -17.78 -16.18 4.50
N PHE A 455 -17.55 -14.92 4.12
CA PHE A 455 -16.61 -14.56 3.07
C PHE A 455 -16.07 -13.14 3.32
N GLU A 456 -14.77 -13.03 3.50
CA GLU A 456 -14.10 -11.75 3.72
C GLU A 456 -13.03 -11.50 2.66
N TRP A 457 -12.89 -10.26 2.24
CA TRP A 457 -11.89 -9.84 1.27
C TRP A 457 -11.40 -8.41 1.54
N ILE A 458 -10.22 -8.13 1.01
CA ILE A 458 -9.74 -6.78 0.72
C ILE A 458 -9.64 -6.63 -0.79
N ALA A 459 -10.19 -5.58 -1.35
CA ALA A 459 -10.09 -5.23 -2.76
C ALA A 459 -9.33 -3.91 -2.90
N PHE A 460 -8.17 -3.93 -3.54
CA PHE A 460 -7.45 -2.73 -3.93
C PHE A 460 -7.98 -2.25 -5.27
N LYS A 461 -8.11 -0.93 -5.43
CA LYS A 461 -8.67 -0.32 -6.63
C LYS A 461 -7.70 0.69 -7.22
N THR A 462 -7.58 0.69 -8.54
CA THR A 462 -6.65 1.52 -9.31
C THR A 462 -7.15 2.96 -9.54
N ASN A 463 -7.81 3.53 -8.53
CA ASN A 463 -8.26 4.92 -8.50
C ASN A 463 -8.48 5.36 -7.06
N ALA A 464 -8.07 6.58 -6.71
CA ALA A 464 -8.20 7.12 -5.36
C ALA A 464 -9.66 7.22 -4.88
N ASN A 465 -10.58 7.42 -5.80
CA ASN A 465 -12.01 7.58 -5.57
C ASN A 465 -12.79 6.66 -6.51
N ALA A 466 -12.54 5.35 -6.37
CA ALA A 466 -13.23 4.33 -7.14
C ALA A 466 -14.74 4.40 -6.90
N LYS A 467 -15.49 4.41 -8.00
CA LYS A 467 -16.94 4.50 -8.01
C LYS A 467 -17.52 3.17 -8.48
N ILE A 468 -18.60 2.75 -7.85
CA ILE A 468 -19.37 1.57 -8.25
C ILE A 468 -20.77 1.96 -8.69
N SER A 469 -21.29 1.23 -9.70
CA SER A 469 -22.68 1.27 -10.09
C SER A 469 -23.32 -0.09 -9.81
N GLN A 470 -24.44 -0.08 -9.11
CA GLN A 470 -25.13 -1.32 -8.70
C GLN A 470 -26.22 -1.69 -9.67
N LEU A 471 -26.31 -2.96 -10.01
CA LEU A 471 -27.35 -3.48 -10.89
C LEU A 471 -28.66 -3.74 -10.12
N ALA A 472 -28.59 -4.23 -8.88
CA ALA A 472 -29.74 -4.60 -8.07
C ALA A 472 -29.68 -3.97 -6.67
N GLY A 473 -30.82 -3.75 -6.03
CA GLY A 473 -30.98 -3.15 -4.71
C GLY A 473 -31.59 -1.76 -4.74
N ARG A 474 -31.69 -1.14 -3.55
CA ARG A 474 -32.42 0.13 -3.37
C ARG A 474 -31.85 1.32 -4.13
N VAL A 475 -30.54 1.34 -4.37
CA VAL A 475 -29.83 2.42 -5.10
C VAL A 475 -29.29 1.99 -6.46
N SER A 476 -29.92 1.00 -7.08
CA SER A 476 -29.46 0.36 -8.29
C SER A 476 -29.97 1.02 -9.57
N VAL A 477 -29.30 0.71 -10.68
CA VAL A 477 -29.72 1.10 -12.04
C VAL A 477 -31.13 0.58 -12.32
N MET A 478 -31.44 -0.70 -12.01
CA MET A 478 -32.77 -1.26 -12.24
C MET A 478 -33.87 -0.51 -11.49
N ARG A 479 -33.57 0.00 -10.29
CA ARG A 479 -34.53 0.80 -9.55
C ARG A 479 -34.67 2.22 -10.10
N GLY A 480 -33.61 2.79 -10.66
CA GLY A 480 -33.62 4.15 -11.22
C GLY A 480 -34.32 4.26 -12.56
N LEU A 481 -34.39 3.18 -13.36
CA LEU A 481 -35.04 3.21 -14.67
C LEU A 481 -36.56 3.41 -14.57
N PRO A 482 -37.19 4.13 -15.49
CA PRO A 482 -38.65 4.22 -15.60
C PRO A 482 -39.29 2.84 -15.77
N LEU A 483 -40.48 2.65 -15.20
CA LEU A 483 -41.16 1.36 -15.21
C LEU A 483 -41.47 0.87 -16.64
N ASP A 484 -41.87 1.80 -17.50
CA ASP A 484 -42.18 1.48 -18.90
C ASP A 484 -40.94 1.15 -19.72
N VAL A 485 -39.79 1.77 -19.38
CA VAL A 485 -38.49 1.41 -19.98
C VAL A 485 -38.16 -0.03 -19.62
N LEU A 486 -38.27 -0.41 -18.35
CA LEU A 486 -38.01 -1.80 -17.92
C LEU A 486 -38.94 -2.77 -18.59
N ALA A 487 -40.26 -2.52 -18.57
CA ALA A 487 -41.25 -3.42 -19.17
C ALA A 487 -40.99 -3.69 -20.66
N ASN A 488 -40.75 -2.62 -21.43
CA ASN A 488 -40.50 -2.75 -22.85
C ASN A 488 -39.11 -3.32 -23.17
N SER A 489 -38.04 -2.92 -22.44
CA SER A 489 -36.68 -3.41 -22.69
C SER A 489 -36.52 -4.89 -22.43
N PHE A 490 -37.21 -5.43 -21.43
CA PHE A 490 -37.15 -6.86 -21.06
C PHE A 490 -38.33 -7.69 -21.59
N GLY A 491 -39.30 -7.08 -22.25
CA GLY A 491 -40.50 -7.79 -22.71
C GLY A 491 -41.34 -8.39 -21.58
N ILE A 492 -41.44 -7.71 -20.45
CA ILE A 492 -42.14 -8.15 -19.24
C ILE A 492 -43.34 -7.23 -18.94
N SER A 493 -44.28 -7.73 -18.14
CA SER A 493 -45.41 -6.96 -17.69
C SER A 493 -44.99 -5.82 -16.73
N ARG A 494 -45.81 -4.76 -16.61
CA ARG A 494 -45.60 -3.71 -15.61
C ARG A 494 -45.53 -4.24 -14.18
N GLU A 495 -46.29 -5.27 -13.86
CA GLU A 495 -46.29 -5.91 -12.54
C GLU A 495 -44.95 -6.62 -12.27
N GLU A 496 -44.40 -7.33 -13.24
CA GLU A 496 -43.09 -7.96 -13.15
C GLU A 496 -41.98 -6.90 -13.05
N ALA A 497 -42.04 -5.84 -13.85
CA ALA A 497 -41.12 -4.71 -13.75
C ALA A 497 -41.18 -4.03 -12.36
N MET A 498 -42.38 -3.92 -11.77
CA MET A 498 -42.56 -3.41 -10.41
C MET A 498 -41.91 -4.33 -9.36
N LYS A 499 -42.05 -5.66 -9.50
CA LYS A 499 -41.38 -6.65 -8.64
C LYS A 499 -39.84 -6.53 -8.76
N LEU A 500 -39.31 -6.43 -10.01
CA LEU A 500 -37.90 -6.26 -10.27
C LEU A 500 -37.32 -5.03 -9.55
N LYS A 501 -38.05 -3.90 -9.55
CA LYS A 501 -37.65 -2.67 -8.89
C LYS A 501 -37.70 -2.74 -7.36
N HIS A 502 -38.65 -3.43 -6.77
CA HIS A 502 -39.03 -3.21 -5.38
C HIS A 502 -38.89 -4.45 -4.47
N ASN A 503 -38.67 -5.66 -4.97
CA ASN A 503 -38.57 -6.86 -4.14
C ASN A 503 -37.32 -6.86 -3.23
N ARG A 504 -36.23 -6.19 -3.63
CA ARG A 504 -35.04 -6.00 -2.79
C ARG A 504 -35.00 -4.58 -2.24
N GLN A 505 -35.00 -4.47 -0.91
CA GLN A 505 -35.01 -3.19 -0.19
C GLN A 505 -33.64 -2.83 0.41
N GLU A 506 -32.73 -3.80 0.50
CA GLU A 506 -31.36 -3.58 0.94
C GLU A 506 -30.59 -2.75 -0.11
N VAL A 507 -29.53 -2.05 0.34
CA VAL A 507 -28.73 -1.18 -0.54
C VAL A 507 -27.95 -2.02 -1.55
N SER A 508 -27.00 -2.84 -1.08
CA SER A 508 -26.12 -3.66 -1.92
C SER A 508 -25.73 -4.99 -1.27
N VAL A 509 -25.73 -5.07 0.05
CA VAL A 509 -25.46 -6.31 0.78
C VAL A 509 -26.77 -6.96 1.16
N PHE A 510 -27.05 -8.11 0.55
CA PHE A 510 -28.34 -8.82 0.67
C PHE A 510 -28.26 -9.95 1.68
N SER A 511 -29.24 -9.98 2.57
CA SER A 511 -29.45 -11.10 3.48
C SER A 511 -29.84 -12.37 2.72
N PRO A 512 -29.51 -13.57 3.25
CA PRO A 512 -30.00 -14.83 2.73
C PRO A 512 -31.53 -14.86 2.73
N LYS A 513 -32.13 -15.51 1.74
CA LYS A 513 -33.58 -15.74 1.74
C LYS A 513 -33.99 -16.59 2.97
N ARG A 514 -35.09 -16.23 3.64
CA ARG A 514 -35.68 -17.06 4.70
C ARG A 514 -36.05 -18.40 4.07
N GLY A 515 -35.36 -19.46 4.43
CA GLY A 515 -35.62 -20.83 3.91
C GLY A 515 -34.42 -21.57 3.32
N SER A 516 -33.25 -20.93 3.18
CA SER A 516 -32.00 -21.59 2.75
C SER A 516 -31.13 -22.11 3.91
N GLN A 517 -31.75 -22.37 5.06
CA GLN A 517 -31.11 -23.13 6.14
C GLN A 517 -31.52 -24.61 5.94
N GLN A 518 -30.82 -25.32 5.06
CA GLN A 518 -30.68 -26.77 5.04
C GLN A 518 -29.24 -27.13 4.78
#